data_936b48eef1cfec311736df9fa2924688
#
_entry.id   936b48eef1cfec311736df9fa2924688
#
_cell.length_a   1.000
_cell.length_b   1.000
_cell.length_c   1.000
_cell.angle_alpha   90.00
_cell.angle_beta   90.00
_cell.angle_gamma   90.00
#
_symmetry.space_group_name_H-M   'P 1'
#
loop_
_entity.id
_entity.type
_entity.pdbx_description
1 polymer ?
#
loop_
_entity_poly.entity_id
_entity_poly.type
_entity_poly.pdbx_seq_one_letter_code
_entity_poly.pdbx_strand_id
1 'polypeptide(L)'
;MTNTRLRTAMRTARVDMDTVARSIGVDPRTVQRWLNGRVPHARHRWAVAKLLDDDEARLWPSTRDELASGADATAEIVAAYGHRADIPVGTWSTLIANARRQIDLLGYAHLFLPEQHVDLGSRIEKVCSAGCRVRIIFADPDGPGVRERDLLGKLGGTLPARIRMSMAYLEDLNSVSGVQIRLHDVHLYHAAYRFDDEMIVTPHLMGAHGPQHPALQLRRLGPDGIFAGFADQFERVWRQAKEAGQPAAVTS
;
A
#
# COMPACT_ATOMS: atom_id res chain seq x y z
N MET A 1 4.20 -0.49 -35.75
CA MET A 1 5.28 0.49 -35.56
C MET A 1 6.11 0.08 -34.33
N THR A 2 7.43 0.13 -34.40
CA THR A 2 8.31 -0.23 -33.27
C THR A 2 8.24 0.82 -32.18
N ASN A 3 8.17 0.41 -30.91
CA ASN A 3 8.22 1.33 -29.76
C ASN A 3 9.67 1.73 -29.47
N THR A 4 10.14 2.79 -30.13
CA THR A 4 11.49 3.33 -29.97
C THR A 4 11.72 3.94 -28.59
N ARG A 5 10.67 4.47 -27.94
CA ARG A 5 10.73 5.09 -26.60
C ARG A 5 11.03 4.04 -25.53
N LEU A 6 10.30 2.93 -25.54
CA LEU A 6 10.56 1.81 -24.63
C LEU A 6 11.99 1.26 -24.82
N ARG A 7 12.40 1.10 -26.09
CA ARG A 7 13.75 0.60 -26.41
C ARG A 7 14.84 1.55 -25.88
N THR A 8 14.63 2.87 -26.01
CA THR A 8 15.56 3.88 -25.50
C THR A 8 15.60 3.86 -23.96
N ALA A 9 14.44 3.82 -23.29
CA ALA A 9 14.36 3.77 -21.85
C ALA A 9 15.07 2.53 -21.27
N MET A 10 14.85 1.35 -21.85
CA MET A 10 15.55 0.12 -21.45
C MET A 10 17.07 0.25 -21.58
N ARG A 11 17.55 0.86 -22.67
CA ARG A 11 18.99 1.10 -22.87
C ARG A 11 19.55 2.10 -21.86
N THR A 12 18.82 3.18 -21.54
CA THR A 12 19.21 4.17 -20.55
C THR A 12 19.31 3.56 -19.16
N ALA A 13 18.31 2.74 -18.79
CA ALA A 13 18.27 2.01 -17.53
C ALA A 13 19.25 0.81 -17.48
N ARG A 14 19.90 0.47 -18.60
CA ARG A 14 20.77 -0.71 -18.76
C ARG A 14 20.07 -2.02 -18.42
N VAL A 15 18.79 -2.14 -18.77
CA VAL A 15 17.94 -3.30 -18.49
C VAL A 15 17.65 -4.01 -19.83
N ASP A 16 17.90 -5.30 -19.88
CA ASP A 16 17.59 -6.14 -21.04
C ASP A 16 16.14 -6.68 -21.01
N MET A 17 15.73 -7.30 -22.10
CA MET A 17 14.39 -7.85 -22.27
C MET A 17 14.07 -8.95 -21.24
N ASP A 18 15.04 -9.80 -20.94
CA ASP A 18 14.85 -10.93 -20.01
C ASP A 18 14.71 -10.44 -18.56
N THR A 19 15.44 -9.40 -18.22
CA THR A 19 15.32 -8.73 -16.91
C THR A 19 13.97 -8.06 -16.76
N VAL A 20 13.47 -7.33 -17.78
CA VAL A 20 12.11 -6.77 -17.77
C VAL A 20 11.08 -7.88 -17.61
N ALA A 21 11.17 -8.95 -18.41
CA ALA A 21 10.23 -10.06 -18.37
C ALA A 21 10.18 -10.72 -16.99
N ARG A 22 11.34 -10.99 -16.41
CA ARG A 22 11.47 -11.60 -15.07
C ARG A 22 10.91 -10.69 -13.98
N SER A 23 11.24 -9.41 -14.02
CA SER A 23 10.80 -8.44 -13.00
C SER A 23 9.30 -8.23 -12.99
N ILE A 24 8.64 -8.39 -14.15
CA ILE A 24 7.20 -8.14 -14.32
C ILE A 24 6.38 -9.44 -14.33
N GLY A 25 7.05 -10.59 -14.35
CA GLY A 25 6.39 -11.90 -14.35
C GLY A 25 5.70 -12.23 -15.69
N VAL A 26 6.33 -11.87 -16.81
CA VAL A 26 5.82 -12.18 -18.16
C VAL A 26 6.85 -12.95 -18.99
N ASP A 27 6.39 -13.62 -20.06
CA ASP A 27 7.28 -14.27 -21.01
C ASP A 27 8.09 -13.20 -21.80
N PRO A 28 9.40 -13.41 -22.07
CA PRO A 28 10.23 -12.50 -22.88
C PRO A 28 9.62 -12.16 -24.24
N ARG A 29 8.92 -13.10 -24.89
CA ARG A 29 8.19 -12.85 -26.14
C ARG A 29 7.10 -11.78 -25.98
N THR A 30 6.56 -11.63 -24.78
CA THR A 30 5.57 -10.59 -24.48
C THR A 30 6.24 -9.21 -24.48
N VAL A 31 7.41 -9.08 -23.88
CA VAL A 31 8.21 -7.84 -23.91
C VAL A 31 8.63 -7.53 -25.36
N GLN A 32 9.02 -8.55 -26.13
CA GLN A 32 9.34 -8.37 -27.55
C GLN A 32 8.15 -7.81 -28.36
N ARG A 33 6.91 -8.25 -28.07
CA ARG A 33 5.72 -7.69 -28.71
C ARG A 33 5.51 -6.21 -28.34
N TRP A 34 5.83 -5.81 -27.11
CA TRP A 34 5.77 -4.40 -26.68
C TRP A 34 6.80 -3.55 -27.40
N LEU A 35 8.03 -4.05 -27.54
CA LEU A 35 9.07 -3.42 -28.34
C LEU A 35 8.70 -3.27 -29.82
N ASN A 36 7.87 -4.19 -30.33
CA ASN A 36 7.34 -4.16 -31.68
C ASN A 36 6.07 -3.30 -31.83
N GLY A 37 5.68 -2.58 -30.75
CA GLY A 37 4.62 -1.56 -30.79
C GLY A 37 3.25 -2.03 -30.25
N ARG A 38 3.14 -3.26 -29.75
CA ARG A 38 1.92 -3.64 -29.02
C ARG A 38 1.87 -2.88 -27.70
N VAL A 39 0.72 -2.26 -27.41
CA VAL A 39 0.49 -1.58 -26.12
C VAL A 39 0.20 -2.65 -25.05
N PRO A 40 0.95 -2.66 -23.92
CA PRO A 40 0.66 -3.56 -22.81
C PRO A 40 -0.64 -3.20 -22.10
N HIS A 41 -1.18 -4.16 -21.35
CA HIS A 41 -2.24 -3.86 -20.38
C HIS A 41 -1.74 -2.86 -19.32
N ALA A 42 -2.62 -2.03 -18.76
CA ALA A 42 -2.30 -0.93 -17.85
C ALA A 42 -1.34 -1.34 -16.70
N ARG A 43 -1.61 -2.48 -16.04
CA ARG A 43 -0.75 -3.01 -14.96
C ARG A 43 0.71 -3.25 -15.40
N HIS A 44 0.92 -3.71 -16.65
CA HIS A 44 2.26 -3.99 -17.16
C HIS A 44 2.95 -2.72 -17.63
N ARG A 45 2.20 -1.77 -18.23
CA ARG A 45 2.73 -0.45 -18.61
C ARG A 45 3.34 0.26 -17.40
N TRP A 46 2.56 0.33 -16.33
CA TRP A 46 3.00 0.94 -15.09
C TRP A 46 4.22 0.22 -14.48
N ALA A 47 4.20 -1.12 -14.41
CA ALA A 47 5.31 -1.88 -13.85
C ALA A 47 6.61 -1.69 -14.65
N VAL A 48 6.51 -1.61 -16.00
CA VAL A 48 7.66 -1.31 -16.87
C VAL A 48 8.15 0.12 -16.64
N ALA A 49 7.25 1.10 -16.59
CA ALA A 49 7.60 2.49 -16.37
C ALA A 49 8.33 2.67 -15.03
N LYS A 50 7.81 2.06 -13.97
CA LYS A 50 8.45 2.05 -12.65
C LYS A 50 9.83 1.37 -12.66
N LEU A 51 9.95 0.20 -13.32
CA LEU A 51 11.24 -0.51 -13.43
C LEU A 51 12.30 0.32 -14.15
N LEU A 52 11.89 1.11 -15.15
CA LEU A 52 12.79 1.90 -15.98
C LEU A 52 12.98 3.34 -15.48
N ASP A 53 12.35 3.70 -14.35
CA ASP A 53 12.30 5.07 -13.78
C ASP A 53 11.85 6.10 -14.84
N ASP A 54 10.75 5.78 -15.54
CA ASP A 54 10.26 6.55 -16.66
C ASP A 54 8.73 6.77 -16.56
N ASP A 55 8.19 7.69 -17.34
CA ASP A 55 6.77 8.02 -17.39
C ASP A 55 6.00 7.10 -18.36
N GLU A 56 4.88 6.53 -17.88
CA GLU A 56 4.03 5.61 -18.65
C GLU A 56 3.49 6.28 -19.94
N ALA A 57 3.05 7.55 -19.84
CA ALA A 57 2.54 8.29 -20.98
C ALA A 57 3.65 8.67 -21.99
N ARG A 58 4.89 8.73 -21.52
CA ARG A 58 6.07 8.90 -22.36
C ARG A 58 6.40 7.62 -23.12
N LEU A 59 6.35 6.48 -22.46
CA LEU A 59 6.64 5.17 -23.06
C LEU A 59 5.53 4.74 -24.05
N TRP A 60 4.27 5.05 -23.75
CA TRP A 60 3.09 4.73 -24.57
C TRP A 60 2.18 5.94 -24.74
N PRO A 61 2.51 6.90 -25.62
CA PRO A 61 1.74 8.14 -25.77
C PRO A 61 0.29 7.95 -26.21
N SER A 62 -0.01 6.86 -26.91
CA SER A 62 -1.38 6.53 -27.31
C SER A 62 -2.34 6.26 -26.13
N THR A 63 -1.82 6.12 -24.92
CA THR A 63 -2.61 5.90 -23.71
C THR A 63 -2.74 7.15 -22.84
N ARG A 64 -2.24 8.30 -23.32
CA ARG A 64 -2.25 9.56 -22.55
C ARG A 64 -3.67 9.99 -22.18
N ASP A 65 -4.61 9.86 -23.09
CA ASP A 65 -6.02 10.25 -22.86
C ASP A 65 -6.70 9.29 -21.88
N GLU A 66 -6.37 7.99 -21.91
CA GLU A 66 -6.84 7.00 -20.95
C GLU A 66 -6.34 7.34 -19.53
N LEU A 67 -5.06 7.74 -19.40
CA LEU A 67 -4.45 8.11 -18.12
C LEU A 67 -4.98 9.45 -17.60
N ALA A 68 -5.24 10.41 -18.50
CA ALA A 68 -5.72 11.75 -18.14
C ALA A 68 -7.19 11.78 -17.76
N SER A 69 -8.01 10.90 -18.34
CA SER A 69 -9.45 10.88 -18.09
C SER A 69 -9.85 10.26 -16.77
N GLY A 70 -8.95 9.50 -16.10
CA GLY A 70 -9.29 8.72 -14.90
C GLY A 70 -10.44 7.73 -15.12
N ALA A 71 -10.92 7.63 -16.36
CA ALA A 71 -12.18 6.97 -16.72
C ALA A 71 -12.14 5.44 -16.58
N ASP A 72 -10.96 4.84 -16.52
CA ASP A 72 -10.81 3.40 -16.30
C ASP A 72 -10.32 3.13 -14.87
N ALA A 73 -11.26 3.02 -13.92
CA ALA A 73 -10.97 2.65 -12.54
C ALA A 73 -10.20 1.31 -12.47
N THR A 74 -10.31 0.44 -13.48
CA THR A 74 -9.54 -0.81 -13.54
C THR A 74 -8.06 -0.55 -13.77
N ALA A 75 -7.67 0.58 -14.37
CA ALA A 75 -6.27 0.96 -14.55
C ALA A 75 -5.57 1.34 -13.22
N GLU A 76 -6.32 1.69 -12.19
CA GLU A 76 -5.79 1.92 -10.84
C GLU A 76 -5.43 0.60 -10.14
N ILE A 77 -6.05 -0.54 -10.52
CA ILE A 77 -5.78 -1.84 -9.91
C ILE A 77 -4.53 -2.44 -10.57
N VAL A 78 -3.44 -2.44 -9.83
CA VAL A 78 -2.15 -3.03 -10.25
C VAL A 78 -2.18 -4.55 -10.15
N ALA A 79 -2.68 -5.05 -9.01
CA ALA A 79 -2.83 -6.46 -8.72
C ALA A 79 -4.01 -6.71 -7.78
N ALA A 80 -4.58 -7.91 -7.87
CA ALA A 80 -5.56 -8.44 -6.93
C ALA A 80 -5.08 -9.80 -6.42
N TYR A 81 -5.18 -10.01 -5.11
CA TYR A 81 -4.78 -11.23 -4.43
C TYR A 81 -5.99 -11.86 -3.76
N GLY A 82 -6.11 -13.18 -3.84
CA GLY A 82 -7.17 -13.92 -3.15
C GLY A 82 -7.07 -13.78 -1.64
N HIS A 83 -5.84 -13.74 -1.13
CA HIS A 83 -5.55 -13.53 0.28
C HIS A 83 -4.42 -12.49 0.44
N ARG A 84 -4.48 -11.70 1.51
CA ARG A 84 -3.36 -10.79 1.85
C ARG A 84 -2.04 -11.56 2.04
N ALA A 85 -2.12 -12.79 2.53
CA ALA A 85 -0.95 -13.65 2.69
C ALA A 85 -0.25 -14.00 1.37
N ASP A 86 -0.94 -13.90 0.23
CA ASP A 86 -0.38 -14.18 -1.10
C ASP A 86 0.47 -13.01 -1.64
N ILE A 87 0.44 -11.85 -0.97
CA ILE A 87 1.29 -10.71 -1.34
C ILE A 87 2.74 -11.07 -1.01
N PRO A 88 3.67 -11.05 -1.99
CA PRO A 88 5.07 -11.34 -1.73
C PRO A 88 5.65 -10.42 -0.64
N VAL A 89 6.39 -10.99 0.31
CA VAL A 89 7.02 -10.24 1.42
C VAL A 89 7.89 -9.09 0.88
N GLY A 90 8.62 -9.32 -0.22
CA GLY A 90 9.42 -8.30 -0.89
C GLY A 90 8.63 -7.09 -1.39
N THR A 91 7.32 -7.23 -1.67
CA THR A 91 6.46 -6.11 -2.07
C THR A 91 6.37 -5.08 -0.96
N TRP A 92 6.11 -5.50 0.28
CA TRP A 92 6.04 -4.61 1.43
C TRP A 92 7.36 -3.88 1.67
N SER A 93 8.48 -4.63 1.67
CA SER A 93 9.83 -4.06 1.81
C SER A 93 10.13 -3.00 0.75
N THR A 94 9.74 -3.27 -0.51
CA THR A 94 9.95 -2.37 -1.64
C THR A 94 9.11 -1.11 -1.50
N LEU A 95 7.83 -1.24 -1.15
CA LEU A 95 6.93 -0.10 -0.96
C LEU A 95 7.43 0.82 0.16
N ILE A 96 7.83 0.27 1.31
CA ILE A 96 8.39 1.04 2.42
C ILE A 96 9.68 1.75 1.99
N ALA A 97 10.63 1.04 1.40
CA ALA A 97 11.94 1.60 1.03
C ALA A 97 11.85 2.69 -0.05
N ASN A 98 10.84 2.63 -0.91
CA ASN A 98 10.65 3.57 -2.01
C ASN A 98 9.79 4.79 -1.65
N ALA A 99 9.12 4.80 -0.50
CA ALA A 99 8.32 5.94 -0.06
C ALA A 99 9.21 7.18 0.16
N ARG A 100 8.77 8.33 -0.36
CA ARG A 100 9.51 9.60 -0.30
C ARG A 100 8.74 10.73 0.36
N ARG A 101 7.41 10.68 0.30
CA ARG A 101 6.53 11.76 0.78
C ARG A 101 5.73 11.36 1.99
N GLN A 102 5.09 10.17 1.93
CA GLN A 102 4.23 9.71 3.01
C GLN A 102 4.03 8.20 3.02
N ILE A 103 3.90 7.66 4.23
CA ILE A 103 3.37 6.33 4.51
C ILE A 103 2.17 6.53 5.43
N ASP A 104 1.00 5.97 5.05
CA ASP A 104 -0.20 5.99 5.89
C ASP A 104 -0.68 4.56 6.10
N LEU A 105 -0.77 4.13 7.35
CA LEU A 105 -1.22 2.80 7.73
C LEU A 105 -2.52 2.91 8.53
N LEU A 106 -3.61 2.32 8.01
CA LEU A 106 -4.91 2.24 8.66
C LEU A 106 -5.30 0.78 8.87
N GLY A 107 -5.59 0.39 10.09
CA GLY A 107 -6.06 -0.97 10.39
C GLY A 107 -6.26 -1.21 11.87
N TYR A 108 -6.65 -2.43 12.24
CA TYR A 108 -6.81 -2.77 13.65
C TYR A 108 -5.46 -2.96 14.36
N ALA A 109 -4.59 -3.83 13.86
CA ALA A 109 -3.38 -4.23 14.61
C ALA A 109 -2.06 -4.09 13.83
N HIS A 110 -2.02 -4.19 12.51
CA HIS A 110 -0.80 -4.19 11.67
C HIS A 110 0.28 -5.22 12.06
N LEU A 111 0.00 -6.16 12.96
CA LEU A 111 0.98 -7.04 13.60
C LEU A 111 1.86 -7.81 12.60
N PHE A 112 1.32 -8.19 11.44
CA PHE A 112 2.07 -8.91 10.42
C PHE A 112 3.27 -8.12 9.86
N LEU A 113 3.23 -6.78 9.88
CA LEU A 113 4.32 -5.96 9.37
C LEU A 113 5.60 -6.13 10.20
N PRO A 114 5.61 -5.91 11.53
CA PRO A 114 6.81 -6.14 12.33
C PRO A 114 7.18 -7.63 12.43
N GLU A 115 6.21 -8.57 12.37
CA GLU A 115 6.52 -10.00 12.37
C GLU A 115 7.25 -10.47 11.10
N GLN A 116 6.91 -9.91 9.94
CA GLN A 116 7.56 -10.24 8.67
C GLN A 116 8.80 -9.39 8.37
N HIS A 117 8.94 -8.25 9.02
CA HIS A 117 10.02 -7.28 8.81
C HIS A 117 10.59 -6.85 10.15
N VAL A 118 11.51 -7.64 10.69
CA VAL A 118 12.15 -7.37 12.00
C VAL A 118 12.90 -6.04 12.05
N ASP A 119 13.27 -5.49 10.91
CA ASP A 119 13.93 -4.20 10.74
C ASP A 119 12.96 -3.05 10.35
N LEU A 120 11.64 -3.26 10.52
CA LEU A 120 10.62 -2.28 10.13
C LEU A 120 10.85 -0.90 10.75
N GLY A 121 11.16 -0.85 12.05
CA GLY A 121 11.45 0.40 12.76
C GLY A 121 12.57 1.18 12.09
N SER A 122 13.73 0.55 11.87
CA SER A 122 14.88 1.18 11.21
C SER A 122 14.60 1.61 9.78
N ARG A 123 13.75 0.87 9.04
CA ARG A 123 13.33 1.27 7.69
C ARG A 123 12.46 2.52 7.70
N ILE A 124 11.53 2.60 8.65
CA ILE A 124 10.67 3.78 8.84
C ILE A 124 11.52 4.99 9.24
N GLU A 125 12.42 4.83 10.21
CA GLU A 125 13.34 5.88 10.62
C GLU A 125 14.17 6.42 9.44
N LYS A 126 14.70 5.52 8.61
CA LYS A 126 15.47 5.89 7.43
C LYS A 126 14.67 6.72 6.42
N VAL A 127 13.42 6.36 6.12
CA VAL A 127 12.60 7.15 5.19
C VAL A 127 12.14 8.45 5.81
N CYS A 128 11.88 8.50 7.12
CA CYS A 128 11.60 9.74 7.85
C CYS A 128 12.80 10.70 7.82
N SER A 129 14.01 10.21 8.02
CA SER A 129 15.25 11.00 7.92
C SER A 129 15.45 11.59 6.51
N ALA A 130 14.87 10.96 5.49
CA ALA A 130 14.84 11.47 4.12
C ALA A 130 13.65 12.40 3.81
N GLY A 131 12.84 12.78 4.83
CA GLY A 131 11.71 13.70 4.70
C GLY A 131 10.34 13.05 4.48
N CYS A 132 10.24 11.73 4.51
CA CYS A 132 8.95 11.04 4.43
C CYS A 132 8.17 11.21 5.75
N ARG A 133 6.87 11.54 5.66
CA ARG A 133 5.96 11.55 6.81
C ARG A 133 5.31 10.18 6.98
N VAL A 134 5.25 9.66 8.21
CA VAL A 134 4.61 8.39 8.52
C VAL A 134 3.47 8.60 9.50
N ARG A 135 2.27 8.10 9.17
CA ARG A 135 1.09 8.13 10.03
C ARG A 135 0.56 6.71 10.20
N ILE A 136 0.40 6.29 11.45
CA ILE A 136 -0.09 4.96 11.78
C ILE A 136 -1.35 5.10 12.63
N ILE A 137 -2.43 4.45 12.23
CA ILE A 137 -3.67 4.40 13.00
C ILE A 137 -3.92 2.95 13.43
N PHE A 138 -3.82 2.67 14.72
CA PHE A 138 -4.26 1.42 15.32
C PHE A 138 -5.69 1.54 15.84
N ALA A 139 -6.37 0.42 16.01
CA ALA A 139 -7.58 0.43 16.82
C ALA A 139 -7.22 0.60 18.31
N ASP A 140 -8.11 1.27 19.06
CA ASP A 140 -8.01 1.34 20.52
C ASP A 140 -8.25 -0.08 21.10
N PRO A 141 -7.24 -0.71 21.73
CA PRO A 141 -7.36 -2.08 22.23
C PRO A 141 -8.46 -2.24 23.30
N ASP A 142 -8.85 -1.17 23.96
CA ASP A 142 -9.89 -1.16 24.98
C ASP A 142 -11.25 -0.67 24.45
N GLY A 143 -11.29 -0.23 23.20
CA GLY A 143 -12.46 0.31 22.54
C GLY A 143 -13.56 -0.72 22.26
N PRO A 144 -14.84 -0.30 22.22
CA PRO A 144 -15.96 -1.17 21.87
C PRO A 144 -15.86 -1.72 20.45
N GLY A 145 -15.31 -0.95 19.49
CA GLY A 145 -15.12 -1.39 18.11
C GLY A 145 -14.18 -2.58 17.97
N VAL A 146 -13.17 -2.69 18.84
CA VAL A 146 -12.26 -3.85 18.88
C VAL A 146 -12.98 -5.09 19.39
N ARG A 147 -13.81 -4.97 20.45
CA ARG A 147 -14.60 -6.09 20.96
C ARG A 147 -15.60 -6.61 19.93
N GLU A 148 -16.30 -5.71 19.24
CA GLU A 148 -17.20 -6.07 18.15
C GLU A 148 -16.46 -6.79 17.00
N ARG A 149 -15.34 -6.23 16.56
CA ARG A 149 -14.52 -6.83 15.50
C ARG A 149 -13.99 -8.21 15.88
N ASP A 150 -13.59 -8.40 17.13
CA ASP A 150 -13.11 -9.69 17.64
C ASP A 150 -14.20 -10.75 17.55
N LEU A 151 -15.43 -10.41 17.96
CA LEU A 151 -16.61 -11.28 17.87
C LEU A 151 -16.94 -11.61 16.40
N LEU A 152 -17.05 -10.62 15.53
CA LEU A 152 -17.36 -10.80 14.11
C LEU A 152 -16.30 -11.62 13.37
N GLY A 153 -15.04 -11.47 13.76
CA GLY A 153 -13.92 -12.23 13.22
C GLY A 153 -13.71 -13.59 13.86
N LYS A 154 -14.49 -13.94 14.90
CA LYS A 154 -14.31 -15.16 15.70
C LYS A 154 -12.88 -15.33 16.21
N LEU A 155 -12.27 -14.22 16.70
CA LEU A 155 -10.86 -14.18 17.09
C LEU A 155 -10.62 -14.64 18.54
N GLY A 156 -11.67 -14.96 19.28
CA GLY A 156 -11.59 -15.55 20.62
C GLY A 156 -11.01 -14.62 21.69
N GLY A 157 -11.20 -13.31 21.58
CA GLY A 157 -10.69 -12.32 22.54
C GLY A 157 -9.22 -11.93 22.30
N THR A 158 -8.61 -12.35 21.20
CA THR A 158 -7.16 -12.13 20.96
C THR A 158 -6.82 -10.80 20.31
N LEU A 159 -7.78 -10.11 19.70
CA LEU A 159 -7.50 -8.89 18.94
C LEU A 159 -6.88 -7.76 19.80
N PRO A 160 -7.36 -7.47 21.04
CA PRO A 160 -6.73 -6.47 21.90
C PRO A 160 -5.25 -6.76 22.19
N ALA A 161 -4.91 -8.03 22.47
CA ALA A 161 -3.51 -8.43 22.73
C ALA A 161 -2.63 -8.26 21.50
N ARG A 162 -3.15 -8.57 20.30
CA ARG A 162 -2.44 -8.39 19.03
C ARG A 162 -2.18 -6.92 18.73
N ILE A 163 -3.12 -6.03 19.05
CA ILE A 163 -2.94 -4.58 18.90
C ILE A 163 -1.82 -4.12 19.83
N ARG A 164 -1.88 -4.46 21.12
CA ARG A 164 -0.86 -4.07 22.11
C ARG A 164 0.53 -4.60 21.73
N MET A 165 0.60 -5.85 21.26
CA MET A 165 1.88 -6.43 20.79
C MET A 165 2.45 -5.65 19.62
N SER A 166 1.62 -5.29 18.63
CA SER A 166 2.08 -4.50 17.48
C SER A 166 2.53 -3.10 17.88
N MET A 167 1.83 -2.46 18.82
CA MET A 167 2.24 -1.16 19.36
C MET A 167 3.57 -1.26 20.10
N ALA A 168 3.80 -2.33 20.87
CA ALA A 168 5.07 -2.57 21.56
C ALA A 168 6.24 -2.76 20.57
N TYR A 169 6.03 -3.51 19.47
CA TYR A 169 7.05 -3.65 18.41
C TYR A 169 7.43 -2.33 17.74
N LEU A 170 6.54 -1.35 17.76
CA LEU A 170 6.72 -0.06 17.10
C LEU A 170 6.87 1.10 18.11
N GLU A 171 7.12 0.79 19.39
CA GLU A 171 7.19 1.78 20.47
C GLU A 171 8.28 2.83 20.20
N ASP A 172 9.45 2.41 19.73
CA ASP A 172 10.58 3.29 19.42
C ASP A 172 10.22 4.35 18.37
N LEU A 173 9.25 4.08 17.50
CA LEU A 173 8.78 5.01 16.48
C LEU A 173 8.09 6.26 17.06
N ASN A 174 7.62 6.23 18.31
CA ASN A 174 7.03 7.39 18.96
C ASN A 174 8.05 8.53 19.13
N SER A 175 9.34 8.23 19.17
CA SER A 175 10.43 9.20 19.28
C SER A 175 10.98 9.69 17.94
N VAL A 176 10.58 9.05 16.82
CA VAL A 176 11.08 9.38 15.49
C VAL A 176 10.36 10.60 14.92
N SER A 177 11.13 11.66 14.63
CA SER A 177 10.59 12.85 13.97
C SER A 177 9.97 12.49 12.62
N GLY A 178 8.74 12.95 12.35
CA GLY A 178 8.00 12.61 11.13
C GLY A 178 7.06 11.43 11.28
N VAL A 179 7.07 10.71 12.41
CA VAL A 179 6.10 9.66 12.74
C VAL A 179 5.00 10.21 13.64
N GLN A 180 3.76 9.83 13.37
CA GLN A 180 2.60 10.11 14.22
C GLN A 180 1.77 8.83 14.36
N ILE A 181 1.44 8.46 15.59
CA ILE A 181 0.64 7.28 15.91
C ILE A 181 -0.66 7.72 16.58
N ARG A 182 -1.79 7.23 16.10
CA ARG A 182 -3.12 7.50 16.64
C ARG A 182 -3.92 6.22 16.87
N LEU A 183 -4.93 6.33 17.73
CA LEU A 183 -5.88 5.27 18.03
C LEU A 183 -7.28 5.64 17.54
N HIS A 184 -7.96 4.71 16.86
CA HIS A 184 -9.36 4.83 16.45
C HIS A 184 -10.26 3.84 17.19
N ASP A 185 -11.53 4.19 17.32
CA ASP A 185 -12.57 3.29 17.82
C ASP A 185 -13.77 3.25 16.85
N VAL A 186 -13.50 3.29 15.56
CA VAL A 186 -14.50 3.16 14.51
C VAL A 186 -14.49 1.76 13.92
N HIS A 187 -15.64 1.29 13.44
CA HIS A 187 -15.68 0.04 12.68
C HIS A 187 -15.03 0.23 11.31
N LEU A 188 -14.00 -0.58 11.03
CA LEU A 188 -13.31 -0.56 9.74
C LEU A 188 -13.82 -1.69 8.84
N TYR A 189 -14.17 -1.35 7.61
CA TYR A 189 -14.53 -2.31 6.56
C TYR A 189 -13.32 -2.80 5.76
N HIS A 190 -12.17 -2.16 5.94
CA HIS A 190 -10.91 -2.51 5.28
C HIS A 190 -9.72 -2.01 6.10
N ALA A 191 -8.56 -2.55 5.84
CA ALA A 191 -7.30 -1.90 6.17
C ALA A 191 -6.69 -1.31 4.91
N ALA A 192 -5.93 -0.21 5.03
CA ALA A 192 -5.26 0.46 3.94
C ALA A 192 -3.81 0.78 4.32
N TYR A 193 -2.89 0.53 3.39
CA TYR A 193 -1.46 0.71 3.55
C TYR A 193 -0.97 1.53 2.35
N ARG A 194 -0.83 2.84 2.53
CA ARG A 194 -0.44 3.77 1.47
C ARG A 194 1.04 4.09 1.55
N PHE A 195 1.67 4.13 0.39
CA PHE A 195 3.07 4.49 0.16
C PHE A 195 3.11 5.44 -1.03
N ASP A 196 3.11 6.74 -0.78
CA ASP A 196 3.00 7.81 -1.80
C ASP A 196 1.75 7.64 -2.69
N ASP A 197 1.95 7.25 -3.94
CA ASP A 197 0.91 7.02 -4.93
C ASP A 197 0.59 5.53 -5.15
N GLU A 198 1.07 4.67 -4.28
CA GLU A 198 0.72 3.26 -4.23
C GLU A 198 -0.01 2.93 -2.92
N MET A 199 -0.92 1.96 -2.97
CA MET A 199 -1.69 1.54 -1.80
C MET A 199 -2.02 0.05 -1.87
N ILE A 200 -1.98 -0.63 -0.74
CA ILE A 200 -2.57 -1.96 -0.57
C ILE A 200 -3.81 -1.81 0.30
N VAL A 201 -4.94 -2.30 -0.19
CA VAL A 201 -6.21 -2.30 0.54
C VAL A 201 -6.66 -3.72 0.78
N THR A 202 -7.08 -4.03 2.01
CA THR A 202 -7.59 -5.35 2.38
C THR A 202 -9.01 -5.22 2.93
N PRO A 203 -10.06 -5.46 2.12
CA PRO A 203 -11.44 -5.50 2.57
C PRO A 203 -11.63 -6.58 3.65
N HIS A 204 -12.35 -6.26 4.70
CA HIS A 204 -12.62 -7.20 5.79
C HIS A 204 -13.87 -8.04 5.50
N LEU A 205 -13.68 -9.34 5.32
CA LEU A 205 -14.78 -10.28 5.16
C LEU A 205 -15.22 -10.82 6.53
N MET A 206 -16.52 -11.03 6.69
CA MET A 206 -17.08 -11.62 7.90
C MET A 206 -16.58 -13.06 8.09
N GLY A 207 -16.12 -13.40 9.29
CA GLY A 207 -15.64 -14.74 9.63
C GLY A 207 -14.25 -15.09 9.05
N ALA A 208 -13.60 -14.20 8.30
CA ALA A 208 -12.24 -14.41 7.83
C ALA A 208 -11.22 -13.78 8.77
N HIS A 209 -10.05 -14.44 8.91
CA HIS A 209 -8.91 -13.92 9.66
C HIS A 209 -8.04 -12.99 8.79
N GLY A 210 -7.25 -12.12 9.41
CA GLY A 210 -6.46 -11.10 8.72
C GLY A 210 -5.67 -11.58 7.48
N PRO A 211 -4.93 -12.70 7.53
CA PRO A 211 -4.21 -13.23 6.35
C PRO A 211 -5.11 -13.68 5.20
N GLN A 212 -6.35 -14.08 5.50
CA GLN A 212 -7.32 -14.66 4.54
C GLN A 212 -8.15 -13.59 3.81
N HIS A 213 -8.07 -12.34 4.22
CA HIS A 213 -8.77 -11.27 3.51
C HIS A 213 -8.19 -11.07 2.11
N PRO A 214 -9.02 -10.78 1.09
CA PRO A 214 -8.52 -10.40 -0.22
C PRO A 214 -7.72 -9.10 -0.14
N ALA A 215 -6.88 -8.85 -1.14
CA ALA A 215 -6.15 -7.60 -1.21
C ALA A 215 -6.12 -7.04 -2.62
N LEU A 216 -6.16 -5.72 -2.72
CA LEU A 216 -5.98 -4.96 -3.95
C LEU A 216 -4.72 -4.10 -3.81
N GLN A 217 -3.81 -4.19 -4.77
CA GLN A 217 -2.74 -3.22 -4.92
C GLN A 217 -3.20 -2.16 -5.92
N LEU A 218 -3.20 -0.93 -5.46
CA LEU A 218 -3.69 0.23 -6.20
C LEU A 218 -2.56 1.20 -6.50
N ARG A 219 -2.72 1.97 -7.58
CA ARG A 219 -1.92 3.16 -7.87
C ARG A 219 -2.82 4.37 -8.08
N ARG A 220 -2.33 5.54 -7.75
CA ARG A 220 -3.03 6.79 -8.06
C ARG A 220 -2.86 7.12 -9.55
N LEU A 221 -3.96 7.42 -10.23
CA LEU A 221 -3.94 7.94 -11.61
C LEU A 221 -4.43 9.39 -11.69
N GLY A 222 -5.29 9.80 -10.77
CA GLY A 222 -5.88 11.13 -10.76
C GLY A 222 -6.35 11.57 -9.38
N PRO A 223 -7.03 12.72 -9.31
CA PRO A 223 -7.60 13.22 -8.05
C PRO A 223 -8.80 12.40 -7.58
N ASP A 224 -9.50 11.75 -8.51
CA ASP A 224 -10.69 10.94 -8.28
C ASP A 224 -10.38 9.47 -8.62
N GLY A 225 -11.18 8.53 -8.08
CA GLY A 225 -11.04 7.11 -8.37
C GLY A 225 -11.00 6.24 -7.12
N ILE A 226 -10.66 4.96 -7.29
CA ILE A 226 -10.62 3.96 -6.19
C ILE A 226 -9.57 4.35 -5.17
N PHE A 227 -8.36 4.73 -5.62
CA PHE A 227 -7.28 5.16 -4.74
C PHE A 227 -7.68 6.36 -3.90
N ALA A 228 -8.27 7.37 -4.52
CA ALA A 228 -8.70 8.60 -3.85
C ALA A 228 -9.75 8.31 -2.78
N GLY A 229 -10.73 7.45 -3.07
CA GLY A 229 -11.76 7.06 -2.11
C GLY A 229 -11.18 6.43 -0.83
N PHE A 230 -10.21 5.54 -0.94
CA PHE A 230 -9.53 4.96 0.22
C PHE A 230 -8.61 5.96 0.94
N ALA A 231 -7.93 6.85 0.21
CA ALA A 231 -7.13 7.90 0.82
C ALA A 231 -8.00 8.87 1.63
N ASP A 232 -9.16 9.25 1.11
CA ASP A 232 -10.14 10.10 1.82
C ASP A 232 -10.70 9.41 3.06
N GLN A 233 -10.93 8.09 3.00
CA GLN A 233 -11.35 7.32 4.17
C GLN A 233 -10.27 7.35 5.26
N PHE A 234 -8.99 7.20 4.89
CA PHE A 234 -7.89 7.36 5.84
C PHE A 234 -7.97 8.73 6.54
N GLU A 235 -8.12 9.82 5.77
CA GLU A 235 -8.18 11.18 6.33
C GLU A 235 -9.40 11.40 7.25
N ARG A 236 -10.53 10.76 6.95
CA ARG A 236 -11.72 10.81 7.83
C ARG A 236 -11.46 10.13 9.17
N VAL A 237 -10.85 8.93 9.15
CA VAL A 237 -10.49 8.22 10.38
C VAL A 237 -9.41 8.96 11.14
N TRP A 238 -8.37 9.48 10.44
CA TRP A 238 -7.28 10.24 11.04
C TRP A 238 -7.77 11.44 11.86
N ARG A 239 -8.74 12.18 11.34
CA ARG A 239 -9.31 13.36 12.03
C ARG A 239 -10.07 13.00 13.30
N GLN A 240 -10.63 11.81 13.41
CA GLN A 240 -11.38 11.33 14.57
C GLN A 240 -10.50 10.57 15.56
N ALA A 241 -9.34 10.07 15.12
CA ALA A 241 -8.42 9.28 15.92
C ALA A 241 -7.71 10.13 16.97
N LYS A 242 -7.50 9.58 18.17
CA LYS A 242 -6.82 10.21 19.30
C LYS A 242 -5.32 9.90 19.22
N GLU A 243 -4.47 10.79 19.73
CA GLU A 243 -3.04 10.51 19.86
C GLU A 243 -2.79 9.32 20.79
N ALA A 244 -1.89 8.43 20.39
CA ALA A 244 -1.50 7.30 21.22
C ALA A 244 -0.72 7.85 22.43
N GLY A 245 -1.20 7.54 23.64
CA GLY A 245 -0.59 8.03 24.89
C GLY A 245 -1.32 9.18 25.59
N GLN A 246 -2.38 9.75 25.03
CA GLN A 246 -3.27 10.62 25.81
C GLN A 246 -4.27 9.77 26.61
N PRO A 247 -4.36 9.93 27.96
CA PRO A 247 -5.39 9.29 28.75
C PRO A 247 -6.77 9.71 28.23
N ALA A 248 -7.69 8.78 28.20
CA ALA A 248 -9.08 9.06 27.81
C ALA A 248 -9.59 10.25 28.62
N ALA A 249 -10.08 11.30 27.95
CA ALA A 249 -10.76 12.38 28.62
C ALA A 249 -11.97 11.78 29.36
N VAL A 250 -11.94 11.80 30.68
CA VAL A 250 -13.07 11.40 31.52
C VAL A 250 -14.14 12.46 31.24
N THR A 251 -15.12 12.10 30.44
CA THR A 251 -16.36 12.87 30.29
C THR A 251 -17.16 12.69 31.57
N SER A 252 -17.17 13.77 32.37
CA SER A 252 -18.01 13.91 33.55
C SER A 252 -19.47 14.03 33.15
#